data_1abd344ae37638c9aeb01b4c1ea00625
#
_entry.id   1abd344ae37638c9aeb01b4c1ea00625
#
_cell.length_a   1.000
_cell.length_b   1.000
_cell.length_c   1.000
_cell.angle_alpha   90.00
_cell.angle_beta   90.00
_cell.angle_gamma   90.00
#
_symmetry.space_group_name_H-M   'P 1'
#
loop_
_entity.id
_entity.type
_entity.pdbx_description
1 polymer ?
#
loop_
_entity_poly.entity_id
_entity_poly.type
_entity_poly.pdbx_seq_one_letter_code
_entity_poly.pdbx_strand_id
1 'polypeptide(L)'
;YGSDGYEKLYNRYVSSLAEYNQRNAEQKKYIDKPVEPMGRKNFHRPIGLSETMLNTVIPYTLKGFLFYQGESNTARGAQYRKLFPAMINEWRTAWGQGDIPFLFIQLPRFETKTRYWYELREAQYLTSHHVKNTAMVVAFDQGNPKDIHPIVKDTVGWRLSQLALGKVYGKKVVCQGPEFKKMTKTADGSLLLDFANAGTGLVSKDNAATLSGFTVAGKDGKFYPAEAIIVGKNQ
;
A
#
# COMPACT_ATOMS: atom_id res chain seq x y z
N TYR A 1 11.34 13.61 19.67
CA TYR A 1 12.58 13.79 20.45
C TYR A 1 12.45 15.09 21.23
N GLY A 2 12.60 15.08 22.56
CA GLY A 2 12.80 16.31 23.32
C GLY A 2 14.07 17.03 22.86
N SER A 3 14.21 18.33 23.16
CA SER A 3 15.36 19.15 22.74
C SER A 3 16.72 18.50 23.03
N ASP A 4 16.85 17.91 24.20
CA ASP A 4 18.10 17.25 24.67
C ASP A 4 18.41 15.94 23.90
N GLY A 5 17.40 15.26 23.39
CA GLY A 5 17.58 14.04 22.60
C GLY A 5 18.16 14.31 21.21
N TYR A 6 17.77 15.41 20.57
CA TYR A 6 18.32 15.80 19.27
C TYR A 6 19.78 16.21 19.39
N GLU A 7 20.14 17.03 20.36
CA GLU A 7 21.52 17.47 20.55
C GLU A 7 22.49 16.31 20.78
N LYS A 8 22.11 15.32 21.61
CA LYS A 8 22.91 14.11 21.80
C LYS A 8 23.11 13.33 20.48
N LEU A 9 22.06 13.17 19.69
CA LEU A 9 22.13 12.47 18.40
C LEU A 9 22.98 13.27 17.40
N TYR A 10 22.83 14.58 17.37
CA TYR A 10 23.58 15.45 16.47
C TYR A 10 25.09 15.45 16.83
N ASN A 11 25.43 15.54 18.09
CA ASN A 11 26.83 15.46 18.53
C ASN A 11 27.47 14.12 18.18
N ARG A 12 26.73 13.01 18.34
CA ARG A 12 27.18 11.68 17.90
C ARG A 12 27.40 11.64 16.39
N TYR A 13 26.47 12.17 15.63
CA TYR A 13 26.59 12.28 14.18
C TYR A 13 27.83 13.07 13.77
N VAL A 14 28.07 14.24 14.36
CA VAL A 14 29.24 15.08 14.06
C VAL A 14 30.55 14.31 14.32
N SER A 15 30.67 13.64 15.47
CA SER A 15 31.83 12.80 15.80
C SER A 15 32.01 11.67 14.80
N SER A 16 30.94 10.91 14.52
CA SER A 16 30.98 9.80 13.56
C SER A 16 31.30 10.26 12.14
N LEU A 17 30.81 11.42 11.73
CA LEU A 17 31.10 12.01 10.43
C LEU A 17 32.57 12.45 10.32
N ALA A 18 33.14 13.00 11.39
CA ALA A 18 34.54 13.38 11.45
C ALA A 18 35.44 12.11 11.31
N GLU A 19 35.13 11.04 12.03
CA GLU A 19 35.83 9.77 11.91
C GLU A 19 35.69 9.18 10.51
N TYR A 20 34.48 9.18 9.93
CA TYR A 20 34.25 8.71 8.56
C TYR A 20 35.08 9.49 7.53
N ASN A 21 35.18 10.82 7.68
CA ASN A 21 35.91 11.67 6.75
C ASN A 21 37.42 11.42 6.78
N GLN A 22 37.98 11.03 7.91
CA GLN A 22 39.41 10.66 8.07
C GLN A 22 39.77 9.33 7.39
N ARG A 23 38.80 8.49 7.05
CA ARG A 23 39.02 7.20 6.42
C ARG A 23 39.37 7.36 4.95
N ASN A 24 40.26 6.47 4.45
CA ASN A 24 40.57 6.39 3.02
C ASN A 24 39.44 5.74 2.20
N ALA A 25 39.56 5.74 0.87
CA ALA A 25 38.55 5.23 -0.03
C ALA A 25 38.24 3.73 0.18
N GLU A 26 39.26 2.92 0.49
CA GLU A 26 39.11 1.49 0.74
C GLU A 26 38.29 1.21 2.01
N GLN A 27 38.57 1.91 3.09
CA GLN A 27 37.84 1.79 4.36
C GLN A 27 36.40 2.24 4.25
N LYS A 28 36.12 3.26 3.39
CA LYS A 28 34.77 3.78 3.15
C LYS A 28 33.85 2.82 2.39
N LYS A 29 34.40 1.82 1.69
CA LYS A 29 33.60 0.80 0.98
C LYS A 29 32.79 -0.10 1.92
N TYR A 30 33.22 -0.28 3.15
CA TYR A 30 32.63 -1.21 4.11
C TYR A 30 31.82 -0.54 5.22
N ILE A 31 31.67 0.79 5.17
CA ILE A 31 31.03 1.56 6.23
C ILE A 31 30.13 2.62 5.61
N ASP A 32 28.87 2.61 6.02
CA ASP A 32 27.92 3.62 5.58
C ASP A 32 28.32 5.00 6.09
N LYS A 33 28.17 6.00 5.24
CA LYS A 33 28.33 7.38 5.64
C LYS A 33 27.30 7.72 6.72
N PRO A 34 27.72 8.28 7.88
CA PRO A 34 26.78 8.70 8.91
C PRO A 34 25.71 9.64 8.36
N VAL A 35 24.46 9.39 8.74
CA VAL A 35 23.31 10.19 8.33
C VAL A 35 22.98 11.19 9.43
N GLU A 36 22.79 12.45 9.04
CA GLU A 36 22.38 13.50 9.97
C GLU A 36 21.03 13.16 10.63
N PRO A 37 20.92 13.23 11.96
CA PRO A 37 19.64 13.00 12.62
C PRO A 37 18.60 14.04 12.21
N MET A 38 17.35 13.63 12.13
CA MET A 38 16.24 14.51 11.76
C MET A 38 16.01 15.59 12.81
N GLY A 39 16.47 16.80 12.54
CA GLY A 39 16.26 17.98 13.37
C GLY A 39 15.10 18.86 12.88
N ARG A 40 14.89 19.99 13.58
CA ARG A 40 13.81 20.94 13.28
C ARG A 40 13.86 21.53 11.86
N LYS A 41 15.03 21.57 11.24
CA LYS A 41 15.24 22.08 9.87
C LYS A 41 15.17 20.99 8.80
N ASN A 42 15.14 19.70 9.19
CA ASN A 42 15.05 18.61 8.22
C ASN A 42 13.62 18.53 7.66
N PHE A 43 13.49 18.46 6.33
CA PHE A 43 12.19 18.39 5.68
C PHE A 43 11.42 17.08 5.97
N HIS A 44 12.12 16.00 6.36
CA HIS A 44 11.53 14.75 6.81
C HIS A 44 11.20 14.73 8.32
N ARG A 45 11.38 15.84 9.04
CA ARG A 45 11.02 15.87 10.45
C ARG A 45 9.53 15.54 10.66
N PRO A 46 9.15 14.93 11.80
CA PRO A 46 7.74 14.72 12.12
C PRO A 46 6.94 16.01 11.93
N ILE A 47 5.74 15.89 11.32
CA ILE A 47 4.83 17.00 10.96
C ILE A 47 5.38 18.06 10.00
N GLY A 48 6.68 18.00 9.62
CA GLY A 48 7.29 19.02 8.77
C GLY A 48 6.56 19.25 7.44
N LEU A 49 6.25 18.19 6.73
CA LEU A 49 5.51 18.29 5.47
C LEU A 49 4.04 18.74 5.67
N SER A 50 3.43 18.39 6.80
CA SER A 50 2.10 18.89 7.14
C SER A 50 2.10 20.39 7.31
N GLU A 51 3.06 20.93 8.08
CA GLU A 51 3.19 22.38 8.33
C GLU A 51 3.53 23.18 7.06
N THR A 52 4.38 22.64 6.20
CA THR A 52 4.95 23.40 5.07
C THR A 52 4.23 23.16 3.75
N MET A 53 3.51 22.05 3.59
CA MET A 53 2.82 21.69 2.34
C MET A 53 1.30 21.58 2.52
N LEU A 54 0.82 20.71 3.43
CA LEU A 54 -0.62 20.49 3.58
C LEU A 54 -1.34 21.74 4.09
N ASN A 55 -0.81 22.40 5.11
CA ASN A 55 -1.42 23.60 5.69
C ASN A 55 -1.50 24.77 4.70
N THR A 56 -0.71 24.75 3.63
CA THR A 56 -0.78 25.78 2.59
C THR A 56 -1.98 25.64 1.66
N VAL A 57 -2.55 24.44 1.58
CA VAL A 57 -3.70 24.11 0.72
C VAL A 57 -4.99 23.87 1.49
N ILE A 58 -4.93 23.69 2.80
CA ILE A 58 -6.09 23.62 3.70
C ILE A 58 -6.60 25.06 3.94
N PRO A 59 -7.90 25.35 3.84
CA PRO A 59 -9.04 24.44 3.65
C PRO A 59 -9.62 24.44 2.22
N TYR A 60 -8.79 24.33 1.18
CA TYR A 60 -9.28 24.28 -0.20
C TYR A 60 -10.31 23.16 -0.37
N THR A 61 -11.49 23.48 -0.89
CA THR A 61 -12.59 22.51 -1.02
C THR A 61 -12.21 21.37 -1.96
N LEU A 62 -12.34 20.13 -1.49
CA LEU A 62 -12.00 18.92 -2.23
C LEU A 62 -13.25 18.04 -2.41
N LYS A 63 -13.33 17.34 -3.55
CA LYS A 63 -14.32 16.28 -3.77
C LYS A 63 -13.83 14.92 -3.23
N GLY A 64 -12.54 14.75 -3.06
CA GLY A 64 -11.92 13.53 -2.57
C GLY A 64 -10.40 13.57 -2.70
N PHE A 65 -9.75 12.57 -2.12
CA PHE A 65 -8.31 12.35 -2.25
C PHE A 65 -8.04 11.17 -3.18
N LEU A 66 -7.02 11.31 -4.02
CA LEU A 66 -6.40 10.22 -4.76
C LEU A 66 -4.99 9.99 -4.21
N PHE A 67 -4.68 8.77 -3.78
CA PHE A 67 -3.45 8.50 -3.06
C PHE A 67 -2.72 7.26 -3.61
N TYR A 68 -1.44 7.43 -3.93
CA TYR A 68 -0.58 6.35 -4.41
C TYR A 68 0.77 6.43 -3.70
N GLN A 69 0.93 5.64 -2.65
CA GLN A 69 2.12 5.63 -1.81
C GLN A 69 2.17 4.33 -1.00
N GLY A 70 3.33 3.96 -0.49
CA GLY A 70 3.51 2.88 0.46
C GLY A 70 4.88 2.22 0.40
N GLU A 71 5.63 2.38 -0.68
CA GLU A 71 6.87 1.68 -0.98
C GLU A 71 7.91 1.80 0.14
N SER A 72 8.16 3.01 0.61
CA SER A 72 9.11 3.26 1.71
C SER A 72 8.62 2.76 3.08
N ASN A 73 7.37 2.31 3.19
CA ASN A 73 6.79 1.77 4.41
C ASN A 73 6.77 0.23 4.45
N THR A 74 7.20 -0.44 3.38
CA THR A 74 7.09 -1.91 3.24
C THR A 74 7.80 -2.69 4.33
N ALA A 75 8.93 -2.17 4.85
CA ALA A 75 9.61 -2.78 6.01
C ALA A 75 8.82 -2.67 7.34
N ARG A 76 7.68 -1.96 7.35
CA ARG A 76 6.89 -1.65 8.54
C ARG A 76 5.39 -1.81 8.29
N GLY A 77 4.98 -2.88 7.62
CA GLY A 77 3.58 -3.15 7.25
C GLY A 77 2.63 -3.15 8.46
N ALA A 78 3.03 -3.76 9.58
CA ALA A 78 2.24 -3.75 10.81
C ALA A 78 2.03 -2.33 11.39
N GLN A 79 3.03 -1.46 11.28
CA GLN A 79 2.89 -0.04 11.67
C GLN A 79 1.95 0.68 10.69
N TYR A 80 2.06 0.40 9.39
CA TYR A 80 1.27 1.02 8.35
C TYR A 80 -0.24 0.73 8.51
N ARG A 81 -0.62 -0.44 9.03
CA ARG A 81 -2.02 -0.77 9.37
C ARG A 81 -2.66 0.24 10.33
N LYS A 82 -1.87 0.89 11.17
CA LYS A 82 -2.33 1.93 12.09
C LYS A 82 -2.12 3.34 11.52
N LEU A 83 -0.98 3.54 10.88
CA LEU A 83 -0.56 4.86 10.40
C LEU A 83 -1.43 5.35 9.23
N PHE A 84 -1.77 4.47 8.29
CA PHE A 84 -2.53 4.88 7.12
C PHE A 84 -3.98 5.30 7.45
N PRO A 85 -4.76 4.53 8.22
CA PRO A 85 -6.05 5.00 8.74
C PRO A 85 -5.94 6.29 9.55
N ALA A 86 -4.93 6.43 10.40
CA ALA A 86 -4.71 7.62 11.20
C ALA A 86 -4.46 8.86 10.32
N MET A 87 -3.62 8.73 9.28
CA MET A 87 -3.35 9.81 8.32
C MET A 87 -4.64 10.23 7.58
N ILE A 88 -5.46 9.27 7.12
CA ILE A 88 -6.73 9.58 6.45
C ILE A 88 -7.65 10.39 7.35
N ASN A 89 -7.78 9.98 8.60
CA ASN A 89 -8.65 10.67 9.57
C ASN A 89 -8.10 12.05 9.93
N GLU A 90 -6.78 12.19 10.09
CA GLU A 90 -6.13 13.47 10.36
C GLU A 90 -6.35 14.46 9.22
N TRP A 91 -6.17 14.03 7.97
CA TRP A 91 -6.43 14.89 6.82
C TRP A 91 -7.90 15.31 6.73
N ARG A 92 -8.84 14.40 6.99
CA ARG A 92 -10.27 14.73 7.03
C ARG A 92 -10.59 15.76 8.12
N THR A 93 -10.00 15.59 9.29
CA THR A 93 -10.13 16.54 10.41
C THR A 93 -9.59 17.91 10.01
N ALA A 94 -8.39 17.95 9.44
CA ALA A 94 -7.75 19.20 9.02
C ALA A 94 -8.53 19.94 7.92
N TRP A 95 -9.15 19.21 6.97
CA TRP A 95 -10.01 19.83 5.95
C TRP A 95 -11.38 20.30 6.45
N GLY A 96 -11.88 19.69 7.51
CA GLY A 96 -13.19 20.07 8.08
C GLY A 96 -14.41 19.79 7.20
N GLN A 97 -14.26 18.94 6.15
CA GLN A 97 -15.33 18.59 5.21
C GLN A 97 -15.98 17.23 5.50
N GLY A 98 -15.81 16.68 6.71
CA GLY A 98 -16.33 15.38 7.11
C GLY A 98 -15.59 14.21 6.45
N ASP A 99 -16.30 13.12 6.21
CA ASP A 99 -15.74 11.89 5.63
C ASP A 99 -15.46 12.03 4.12
N ILE A 100 -14.60 12.93 3.72
CA ILE A 100 -14.21 13.12 2.31
C ILE A 100 -13.77 11.76 1.73
N PRO A 101 -14.23 11.38 0.50
CA PRO A 101 -13.78 10.17 -0.16
C PRO A 101 -12.25 10.09 -0.26
N PHE A 102 -11.70 8.93 0.09
CA PHE A 102 -10.27 8.68 0.00
C PHE A 102 -10.04 7.42 -0.85
N LEU A 103 -9.64 7.62 -2.10
CA LEU A 103 -9.40 6.57 -3.07
C LEU A 103 -7.90 6.34 -3.20
N PHE A 104 -7.47 5.09 -3.14
CA PHE A 104 -6.04 4.80 -3.19
C PHE A 104 -5.72 3.56 -3.99
N ILE A 105 -4.45 3.44 -4.33
CA ILE A 105 -3.91 2.37 -5.14
C ILE A 105 -3.14 1.42 -4.23
N GLN A 106 -3.47 0.13 -4.31
CA GLN A 106 -2.67 -0.92 -3.71
C GLN A 106 -1.32 -1.02 -4.43
N LEU A 107 -0.23 -1.20 -3.68
CA LEU A 107 1.09 -1.35 -4.28
C LEU A 107 1.10 -2.44 -5.36
N PRO A 108 1.64 -2.13 -6.55
CA PRO A 108 1.75 -3.07 -7.66
C PRO A 108 2.76 -4.18 -7.35
N ARG A 109 2.89 -5.15 -8.26
CA ARG A 109 3.92 -6.17 -8.15
C ARG A 109 5.32 -5.54 -8.29
N PHE A 110 6.20 -5.91 -7.37
CA PHE A 110 7.62 -5.60 -7.42
C PHE A 110 8.40 -6.78 -6.83
N GLU A 111 9.47 -7.19 -7.49
CA GLU A 111 10.33 -8.27 -7.00
C GLU A 111 11.26 -7.72 -5.93
N THR A 112 11.06 -8.15 -4.70
CA THR A 112 11.83 -7.71 -3.55
C THR A 112 12.23 -8.90 -2.70
N LYS A 113 13.44 -8.85 -2.14
CA LYS A 113 13.93 -9.84 -1.17
C LYS A 113 13.28 -9.69 0.21
N THR A 114 12.55 -8.61 0.45
CA THR A 114 11.88 -8.35 1.72
C THR A 114 10.48 -8.97 1.73
N ARG A 115 10.15 -9.72 2.78
CA ARG A 115 8.84 -10.36 2.98
C ARG A 115 7.69 -9.38 3.18
N TYR A 116 7.98 -8.10 3.34
CA TYR A 116 7.03 -7.12 3.87
C TYR A 116 6.13 -6.45 2.82
N TRP A 117 6.38 -6.67 1.52
CA TRP A 117 5.58 -6.08 0.45
C TRP A 117 4.10 -6.51 0.51
N TYR A 118 3.86 -7.78 0.77
CA TYR A 118 2.51 -8.32 0.92
C TYR A 118 1.81 -7.81 2.19
N GLU A 119 2.56 -7.64 3.31
CA GLU A 119 1.99 -7.11 4.55
C GLU A 119 1.47 -5.68 4.38
N LEU A 120 2.20 -4.86 3.62
CA LEU A 120 1.75 -3.51 3.32
C LEU A 120 0.52 -3.50 2.41
N ARG A 121 0.50 -4.36 1.39
CA ARG A 121 -0.68 -4.53 0.53
C ARG A 121 -1.91 -4.99 1.31
N GLU A 122 -1.73 -5.89 2.26
CA GLU A 122 -2.79 -6.29 3.19
C GLU A 122 -3.24 -5.12 4.08
N ALA A 123 -2.31 -4.31 4.58
CA ALA A 123 -2.65 -3.12 5.35
C ALA A 123 -3.49 -2.11 4.53
N GLN A 124 -3.17 -1.94 3.25
CA GLN A 124 -3.97 -1.15 2.32
C GLN A 124 -5.37 -1.76 2.11
N TYR A 125 -5.45 -3.08 1.89
CA TYR A 125 -6.72 -3.80 1.77
C TYR A 125 -7.60 -3.62 3.02
N LEU A 126 -7.05 -3.86 4.21
CA LEU A 126 -7.75 -3.69 5.47
C LEU A 126 -8.25 -2.25 5.67
N THR A 127 -7.46 -1.26 5.26
CA THR A 127 -7.87 0.15 5.33
C THR A 127 -9.11 0.40 4.47
N SER A 128 -9.19 -0.15 3.26
CA SER A 128 -10.34 0.01 2.38
C SER A 128 -11.63 -0.61 2.92
N HIS A 129 -11.53 -1.53 3.87
CA HIS A 129 -12.67 -2.22 4.49
C HIS A 129 -13.08 -1.65 5.84
N HIS A 130 -12.13 -1.09 6.59
CA HIS A 130 -12.38 -0.64 7.94
C HIS A 130 -12.51 0.88 8.08
N VAL A 131 -12.01 1.66 7.11
CA VAL A 131 -12.14 3.12 7.14
C VAL A 131 -13.30 3.54 6.24
N LYS A 132 -14.27 4.21 6.83
CA LYS A 132 -15.46 4.69 6.13
C LYS A 132 -15.08 5.57 4.92
N ASN A 133 -15.87 5.46 3.86
CA ASN A 133 -15.72 6.26 2.63
C ASN A 133 -14.30 6.21 2.03
N THR A 134 -13.67 5.02 2.08
CA THR A 134 -12.45 4.69 1.37
C THR A 134 -12.71 3.62 0.34
N ALA A 135 -11.92 3.58 -0.72
CA ALA A 135 -11.93 2.48 -1.67
C ALA A 135 -10.54 2.33 -2.32
N MET A 136 -10.23 1.13 -2.77
CA MET A 136 -8.91 0.75 -3.27
C MET A 136 -8.97 0.23 -4.71
N VAL A 137 -8.01 0.67 -5.52
CA VAL A 137 -7.71 0.09 -6.82
C VAL A 137 -6.64 -0.98 -6.66
N VAL A 138 -6.88 -2.18 -7.17
CA VAL A 138 -5.85 -3.21 -7.29
C VAL A 138 -5.00 -2.93 -8.53
N ALA A 139 -3.69 -2.86 -8.36
CA ALA A 139 -2.73 -2.58 -9.42
C ALA A 139 -1.64 -3.67 -9.54
N PHE A 140 -1.91 -4.88 -9.05
CA PHE A 140 -0.94 -5.96 -9.02
C PHE A 140 -0.37 -6.29 -10.41
N ASP A 141 -1.21 -6.32 -11.42
CA ASP A 141 -0.88 -6.59 -12.82
C ASP A 141 -0.17 -5.43 -13.55
N GLN A 142 -0.10 -4.26 -12.93
CA GLN A 142 0.51 -3.04 -13.51
C GLN A 142 1.93 -2.79 -13.01
N GLY A 143 2.46 -3.66 -12.16
CA GLY A 143 3.81 -3.53 -11.64
C GLY A 143 4.88 -4.06 -12.59
N ASN A 144 6.08 -3.51 -12.45
CA ASN A 144 7.28 -4.04 -13.07
C ASN A 144 8.11 -4.77 -11.99
N PRO A 145 8.44 -6.07 -12.15
CA PRO A 145 9.23 -6.80 -11.15
C PRO A 145 10.60 -6.17 -10.85
N LYS A 146 11.19 -5.49 -11.83
CA LYS A 146 12.56 -4.95 -11.74
C LYS A 146 12.60 -3.43 -11.52
N ASP A 147 11.45 -2.75 -11.65
CA ASP A 147 11.37 -1.30 -11.46
C ASP A 147 10.23 -0.96 -10.51
N ILE A 148 10.56 -0.35 -9.38
CA ILE A 148 9.60 0.09 -8.37
C ILE A 148 8.70 1.23 -8.89
N HIS A 149 9.11 1.90 -9.97
CA HIS A 149 8.40 3.01 -10.61
C HIS A 149 7.88 2.59 -12.00
N PRO A 150 6.81 1.77 -12.09
CA PRO A 150 6.28 1.36 -13.39
C PRO A 150 5.86 2.58 -14.21
N ILE A 151 6.29 2.63 -15.47
CA ILE A 151 6.11 3.78 -16.36
C ILE A 151 4.64 3.93 -16.77
N VAL A 152 3.98 2.80 -17.05
CA VAL A 152 2.58 2.77 -17.53
C VAL A 152 1.64 3.10 -16.38
N LYS A 153 0.95 4.24 -16.45
CA LYS A 153 0.02 4.74 -15.42
C LYS A 153 -1.42 4.93 -15.94
N ASP A 154 -1.64 4.82 -17.23
CA ASP A 154 -2.95 4.98 -17.87
C ASP A 154 -4.00 4.00 -17.32
N THR A 155 -3.69 2.72 -17.24
CA THR A 155 -4.58 1.70 -16.68
C THR A 155 -4.90 1.96 -15.21
N VAL A 156 -3.92 2.40 -14.42
CA VAL A 156 -4.11 2.75 -13.02
C VAL A 156 -5.02 3.97 -12.90
N GLY A 157 -4.77 5.01 -13.71
CA GLY A 157 -5.61 6.20 -13.78
C GLY A 157 -7.03 5.89 -14.22
N TRP A 158 -7.20 5.02 -15.22
CA TRP A 158 -8.51 4.56 -15.67
C TRP A 158 -9.26 3.83 -14.54
N ARG A 159 -8.62 2.90 -13.84
CA ARG A 159 -9.24 2.19 -12.70
C ARG A 159 -9.66 3.14 -11.59
N LEU A 160 -8.82 4.15 -11.27
CA LEU A 160 -9.17 5.19 -10.30
C LEU A 160 -10.36 6.02 -10.76
N SER A 161 -10.44 6.35 -12.05
CA SER A 161 -11.58 7.10 -12.60
C SER A 161 -12.88 6.28 -12.50
N GLN A 162 -12.85 4.98 -12.82
CA GLN A 162 -14.01 4.11 -12.66
C GLN A 162 -14.42 3.99 -11.19
N LEU A 163 -13.43 3.87 -10.29
CA LEU A 163 -13.70 3.82 -8.85
C LEU A 163 -14.35 5.12 -8.36
N ALA A 164 -13.85 6.28 -8.79
CA ALA A 164 -14.44 7.57 -8.47
C ALA A 164 -15.86 7.70 -9.04
N LEU A 165 -16.08 7.35 -10.31
CA LEU A 165 -17.40 7.39 -10.94
C LEU A 165 -18.41 6.55 -10.16
N GLY A 166 -18.07 5.31 -9.78
CA GLY A 166 -18.96 4.43 -9.04
C GLY A 166 -19.16 4.84 -7.59
N LYS A 167 -18.08 5.08 -6.83
CA LYS A 167 -18.13 5.28 -5.38
C LYS A 167 -18.40 6.73 -4.95
N VAL A 168 -17.96 7.71 -5.73
CA VAL A 168 -18.07 9.14 -5.35
C VAL A 168 -19.18 9.82 -6.13
N TYR A 169 -19.33 9.52 -7.41
CA TYR A 169 -20.33 10.16 -8.27
C TYR A 169 -21.59 9.34 -8.50
N GLY A 170 -21.69 8.13 -7.92
CA GLY A 170 -22.89 7.29 -7.97
C GLY A 170 -23.26 6.80 -9.37
N LYS A 171 -22.32 6.76 -10.30
CA LYS A 171 -22.57 6.26 -11.65
C LYS A 171 -22.66 4.74 -11.68
N LYS A 172 -23.52 4.20 -12.53
CA LYS A 172 -23.65 2.74 -12.75
C LYS A 172 -22.53 2.24 -13.66
N VAL A 173 -21.33 2.06 -13.09
CA VAL A 173 -20.14 1.54 -13.79
C VAL A 173 -19.54 0.39 -13.00
N VAL A 174 -18.85 -0.53 -13.69
CA VAL A 174 -18.03 -1.56 -13.05
C VAL A 174 -16.77 -0.87 -12.49
N CYS A 175 -16.73 -0.67 -11.20
CA CYS A 175 -15.68 0.12 -10.54
C CYS A 175 -14.73 -0.70 -9.65
N GLN A 176 -15.02 -1.99 -9.44
CA GLN A 176 -14.17 -2.92 -8.69
C GLN A 176 -14.15 -4.28 -9.38
N GLY A 177 -13.03 -4.96 -9.29
CA GLY A 177 -12.88 -6.34 -9.75
C GLY A 177 -13.40 -7.35 -8.73
N PRO A 178 -13.27 -8.66 -9.04
CA PRO A 178 -13.65 -9.73 -8.13
C PRO A 178 -12.97 -9.61 -6.78
N GLU A 179 -13.74 -9.80 -5.73
CA GLU A 179 -13.29 -9.69 -4.34
C GLU A 179 -13.71 -10.94 -3.58
N PHE A 180 -12.76 -11.55 -2.86
CA PHE A 180 -13.04 -12.73 -2.04
C PHE A 180 -14.11 -12.43 -1.00
N LYS A 181 -15.11 -13.29 -0.90
CA LYS A 181 -16.25 -13.14 0.02
C LYS A 181 -16.24 -14.18 1.12
N LYS A 182 -16.13 -15.45 0.76
CA LYS A 182 -16.08 -16.57 1.70
C LYS A 182 -15.45 -17.81 1.10
N MET A 183 -15.02 -18.71 1.95
CA MET A 183 -14.55 -20.05 1.62
C MET A 183 -15.47 -21.09 2.28
N THR A 184 -15.80 -22.12 1.55
CA THR A 184 -16.58 -23.26 2.04
C THR A 184 -15.84 -24.55 1.69
N LYS A 185 -15.67 -25.44 2.67
CA LYS A 185 -15.15 -26.78 2.43
C LYS A 185 -16.29 -27.68 1.95
N THR A 186 -16.10 -28.32 0.82
CA THR A 186 -17.06 -29.25 0.21
C THR A 186 -16.92 -30.65 0.79
N ALA A 187 -17.90 -31.54 0.51
CA ALA A 187 -17.90 -32.89 1.05
C ALA A 187 -16.76 -33.78 0.51
N ASP A 188 -16.26 -33.49 -0.70
CA ASP A 188 -15.13 -34.17 -1.34
C ASP A 188 -13.77 -33.64 -0.85
N GLY A 189 -13.78 -32.63 0.05
CA GLY A 189 -12.58 -32.04 0.62
C GLY A 189 -12.04 -30.82 -0.12
N SER A 190 -12.62 -30.47 -1.28
CA SER A 190 -12.25 -29.26 -2.03
C SER A 190 -12.63 -27.98 -1.28
N LEU A 191 -12.03 -26.86 -1.65
CA LEU A 191 -12.32 -25.53 -1.12
C LEU A 191 -13.01 -24.68 -2.18
N LEU A 192 -14.26 -24.33 -1.93
CA LEU A 192 -15.04 -23.45 -2.81
C LEU A 192 -14.87 -22.00 -2.33
N LEU A 193 -14.40 -21.12 -3.23
CA LEU A 193 -14.19 -19.72 -2.97
C LEU A 193 -15.26 -18.89 -3.68
N ASP A 194 -16.06 -18.15 -2.93
CA ASP A 194 -17.05 -17.22 -3.47
C ASP A 194 -16.43 -15.82 -3.60
N PHE A 195 -16.72 -15.15 -4.72
CA PHE A 195 -16.30 -13.81 -5.01
C PHE A 195 -17.49 -12.86 -5.20
N ALA A 196 -17.40 -11.67 -4.62
CA ALA A 196 -18.25 -10.54 -4.97
C ALA A 196 -17.70 -9.84 -6.23
N ASN A 197 -18.49 -8.95 -6.81
CA ASN A 197 -18.12 -8.12 -7.96
C ASN A 197 -17.65 -8.89 -9.20
N ALA A 198 -18.10 -10.14 -9.38
CA ALA A 198 -17.73 -10.97 -10.52
C ALA A 198 -18.38 -10.52 -11.86
N GLY A 199 -19.25 -9.51 -11.85
CA GLY A 199 -19.86 -8.96 -13.06
C GLY A 199 -20.65 -10.02 -13.86
N THR A 200 -20.28 -10.23 -15.11
CA THR A 200 -20.85 -11.26 -15.99
C THR A 200 -20.32 -12.67 -15.70
N GLY A 201 -19.23 -12.77 -14.96
CA GLY A 201 -18.58 -14.01 -14.55
C GLY A 201 -17.08 -13.83 -14.38
N LEU A 202 -16.46 -14.74 -13.60
CA LEU A 202 -15.01 -14.85 -13.52
C LEU A 202 -14.46 -15.40 -14.83
N VAL A 203 -13.31 -14.90 -15.25
CA VAL A 203 -12.59 -15.42 -16.41
C VAL A 203 -11.08 -15.48 -16.09
N SER A 204 -10.41 -16.49 -16.62
CA SER A 204 -8.95 -16.52 -16.62
C SER A 204 -8.41 -15.53 -17.66
N LYS A 205 -7.36 -14.78 -17.32
CA LYS A 205 -6.73 -13.78 -18.23
C LYS A 205 -6.20 -14.42 -19.53
N ASP A 206 -5.74 -15.65 -19.42
CA ASP A 206 -5.12 -16.43 -20.51
C ASP A 206 -6.07 -17.53 -21.07
N ASN A 207 -7.33 -17.52 -20.66
CA ASN A 207 -8.31 -18.56 -20.95
C ASN A 207 -7.88 -19.98 -20.53
N ALA A 208 -6.95 -20.07 -19.58
CA ALA A 208 -6.51 -21.36 -19.05
C ALA A 208 -7.64 -22.06 -18.29
N ALA A 209 -7.71 -23.38 -18.42
CA ALA A 209 -8.67 -24.20 -17.68
C ALA A 209 -8.37 -24.23 -16.18
N THR A 210 -7.08 -24.12 -15.81
CA THR A 210 -6.58 -24.06 -14.43
C THR A 210 -5.98 -22.72 -14.13
N LEU A 211 -6.26 -22.19 -12.95
CA LEU A 211 -5.69 -20.93 -12.45
C LEU A 211 -4.42 -21.20 -11.67
N SER A 212 -3.39 -20.41 -11.91
CA SER A 212 -2.14 -20.44 -11.16
C SER A 212 -2.14 -19.46 -9.97
N GLY A 213 -1.19 -19.66 -9.05
CA GLY A 213 -0.98 -18.72 -7.93
C GLY A 213 -1.75 -19.05 -6.65
N PHE A 214 -2.44 -20.16 -6.60
CA PHE A 214 -3.10 -20.63 -5.39
C PHE A 214 -2.19 -21.54 -4.57
N THR A 215 -2.26 -21.36 -3.26
CA THR A 215 -1.63 -22.26 -2.28
C THR A 215 -2.62 -22.57 -1.17
N VAL A 216 -2.50 -23.75 -0.59
CA VAL A 216 -3.34 -24.21 0.52
C VAL A 216 -2.45 -24.63 1.70
N ALA A 217 -2.91 -24.37 2.92
CA ALA A 217 -2.25 -24.84 4.13
C ALA A 217 -3.23 -25.55 5.06
N GLY A 218 -2.74 -26.58 5.74
CA GLY A 218 -3.43 -27.19 6.87
C GLY A 218 -3.23 -26.38 8.17
N LYS A 219 -3.60 -27.00 9.31
CA LYS A 219 -3.40 -26.39 10.65
C LYS A 219 -1.93 -26.17 11.01
N ASP A 220 -1.02 -26.87 10.33
CA ASP A 220 0.42 -26.73 10.52
C ASP A 220 1.00 -25.45 9.88
N GLY A 221 0.19 -24.71 9.13
CA GLY A 221 0.61 -23.47 8.46
C GLY A 221 1.59 -23.66 7.31
N LYS A 222 1.84 -24.90 6.84
CA LYS A 222 2.69 -25.16 5.69
C LYS A 222 1.88 -25.03 4.41
N PHE A 223 2.35 -24.17 3.49
CA PHE A 223 1.68 -23.90 2.24
C PHE A 223 2.19 -24.82 1.12
N TYR A 224 1.24 -25.39 0.39
CA TYR A 224 1.46 -26.23 -0.78
C TYR A 224 0.78 -25.63 -2.00
N PRO A 225 1.33 -25.78 -3.22
CA PRO A 225 0.61 -25.41 -4.45
C PRO A 225 -0.74 -26.08 -4.53
N ALA A 226 -1.75 -25.36 -4.98
CA ALA A 226 -3.09 -25.87 -5.19
C ALA A 226 -3.56 -25.57 -6.61
N GLU A 227 -4.25 -26.53 -7.22
CA GLU A 227 -4.96 -26.30 -8.47
C GLU A 227 -6.29 -25.60 -8.17
N ALA A 228 -6.62 -24.62 -9.01
CA ALA A 228 -7.89 -23.91 -8.92
C ALA A 228 -8.53 -23.83 -10.30
N ILE A 229 -9.83 -23.97 -10.34
CA ILE A 229 -10.65 -23.86 -11.57
C ILE A 229 -11.80 -22.90 -11.29
N ILE A 230 -12.29 -22.25 -12.34
CA ILE A 230 -13.51 -21.45 -12.24
C ILE A 230 -14.72 -22.38 -12.38
N VAL A 231 -15.60 -22.34 -11.38
CA VAL A 231 -16.87 -23.07 -11.39
C VAL A 231 -18.03 -22.08 -11.27
N GLY A 232 -18.96 -22.10 -12.21
CA GLY A 232 -20.07 -21.15 -12.22
C GLY A 232 -19.61 -19.70 -12.50
N LYS A 233 -20.43 -18.75 -12.02
CA LYS A 233 -20.26 -17.34 -12.34
C LYS A 233 -19.27 -16.62 -11.43
N ASN A 234 -19.21 -17.01 -10.17
CA ASN A 234 -18.50 -16.27 -9.11
C ASN A 234 -17.71 -17.19 -8.15
N GLN A 235 -17.40 -18.36 -8.58
CA GLN A 235 -16.69 -19.36 -7.79
C GLN A 235 -15.51 -19.95 -8.55
#